data_18e93606163f1410ef5e27fc622c0cf2
#
_entry.id   18e93606163f1410ef5e27fc622c0cf2
#
_cell.length_a   1.000
_cell.length_b   1.000
_cell.length_c   1.000
_cell.angle_alpha   90.00
_cell.angle_beta   90.00
_cell.angle_gamma   90.00
#
_symmetry.space_group_name_H-M   'P 1'
#
loop_
_entity.id
_entity.type
_entity.pdbx_description
1 polymer ?
#
loop_
_entity_poly.entity_id
_entity_poly.type
_entity_poly.pdbx_seq_one_letter_code
_entity_poly.pdbx_strand_id
1 'polypeptide(L)'
;LTELLTNYGEVHEVWFDGANGEGPNGKKQEYDWTAILSTIRRLQPRAMTAIMGDDVRWVGNERGLGRETEWSATVLTPGTHARCEEQNKALGVKATSKDLGGRDMLVNAKELFWYPSEVDVSIRPGWFYHQQEDNQVKSLKHLTDIYFKSVGYNSVLLLNIPPDQRGRI
;
A
#
# COMPACT_ATOMS: atom_id res chain seq x y z
N LEU A 1 -1.49 -10.77 16.24
CA LEU A 1 -0.97 -11.17 14.92
C LEU A 1 -0.94 -12.70 14.79
N THR A 2 -0.31 -13.45 15.71
CA THR A 2 -0.22 -14.92 15.65
C THR A 2 -1.58 -15.57 15.50
N GLU A 3 -2.58 -15.19 16.28
CA GLU A 3 -3.94 -15.71 16.19
C GLU A 3 -4.52 -15.56 14.77
N LEU A 4 -4.41 -14.37 14.18
CA LEU A 4 -4.92 -14.11 12.82
C LEU A 4 -4.20 -14.95 11.75
N LEU A 5 -2.92 -15.23 11.95
CA LEU A 5 -2.12 -15.97 10.98
C LEU A 5 -2.20 -17.52 11.16
N THR A 6 -2.89 -18.02 12.21
CA THR A 6 -2.96 -19.47 12.47
C THR A 6 -4.37 -20.04 12.49
N ASN A 7 -5.39 -19.24 12.82
CA ASN A 7 -6.72 -19.76 13.12
C ASN A 7 -7.74 -19.64 11.98
N TYR A 8 -7.41 -18.92 10.91
CA TYR A 8 -8.39 -18.54 9.89
C TYR A 8 -8.01 -19.00 8.46
N GLY A 9 -7.04 -19.91 8.35
CA GLY A 9 -6.60 -20.46 7.07
C GLY A 9 -5.46 -19.69 6.40
N GLU A 10 -5.35 -19.83 5.10
CA GLU A 10 -4.29 -19.19 4.31
C GLU A 10 -4.52 -17.68 4.21
N VAL A 11 -3.46 -16.92 4.47
CA VAL A 11 -3.42 -15.46 4.34
C VAL A 11 -2.59 -15.11 3.11
N HIS A 12 -3.17 -14.37 2.17
CA HIS A 12 -2.49 -13.98 0.94
C HIS A 12 -1.74 -12.67 1.08
N GLU A 13 -2.27 -11.75 1.89
CA GLU A 13 -1.67 -10.44 2.11
C GLU A 13 -1.85 -9.99 3.56
N VAL A 14 -0.81 -9.37 4.11
CA VAL A 14 -0.86 -8.65 5.39
C VAL A 14 -0.53 -7.19 5.10
N TRP A 15 -1.55 -6.36 5.23
CA TRP A 15 -1.47 -4.93 4.96
C TRP A 15 -1.23 -4.14 6.24
N PHE A 16 -0.31 -3.18 6.19
CA PHE A 16 0.04 -2.32 7.32
C PHE A 16 -0.07 -0.85 6.95
N ASP A 17 -0.92 -0.11 7.65
CA ASP A 17 -0.98 1.35 7.55
C ASP A 17 0.39 2.00 7.89
N GLY A 18 1.08 1.47 8.90
CA GLY A 18 2.36 1.99 9.32
C GLY A 18 2.27 3.34 10.05
N ALA A 19 1.08 3.87 10.26
CA ALA A 19 0.88 5.11 10.98
C ALA A 19 1.43 5.01 12.41
N ASN A 20 2.24 5.98 12.80
CA ASN A 20 2.83 6.07 14.12
C ASN A 20 2.69 7.47 14.73
N GLY A 21 1.56 8.12 14.43
CA GLY A 21 1.24 9.47 14.90
C GLY A 21 1.37 9.63 16.41
N GLU A 22 1.56 10.85 16.84
CA GLU A 22 1.63 11.21 18.24
C GLU A 22 0.26 11.10 18.90
N GLY A 23 0.17 10.27 19.95
CA GLY A 23 -1.05 10.18 20.75
C GLY A 23 -1.27 11.38 21.66
N PRO A 24 -2.42 11.47 22.37
CA PRO A 24 -2.73 12.56 23.29
C PRO A 24 -1.71 12.74 24.43
N ASN A 25 -0.92 11.70 24.71
CA ASN A 25 0.14 11.70 25.72
C ASN A 25 1.52 12.09 25.17
N GLY A 26 1.61 12.57 23.94
CA GLY A 26 2.86 12.94 23.28
C GLY A 26 3.75 11.76 22.87
N LYS A 27 3.29 10.52 22.98
CA LYS A 27 4.05 9.33 22.62
C LYS A 27 3.69 8.85 21.23
N LYS A 28 4.70 8.49 20.46
CA LYS A 28 4.55 7.81 19.17
C LYS A 28 4.49 6.29 19.39
N GLN A 29 3.74 5.62 18.52
CA GLN A 29 3.74 4.17 18.44
C GLN A 29 5.07 3.68 17.88
N GLU A 30 5.71 2.76 18.59
CA GLU A 30 6.90 2.05 18.09
C GLU A 30 6.51 0.61 17.75
N TYR A 31 6.96 0.16 16.58
CA TYR A 31 6.68 -1.19 16.09
C TYR A 31 7.96 -2.00 16.01
N ASP A 32 7.95 -3.20 16.56
CA ASP A 32 9.01 -4.19 16.29
C ASP A 32 8.77 -4.86 14.93
N TRP A 33 9.12 -4.17 13.85
CA TRP A 33 8.95 -4.67 12.49
C TRP A 33 9.70 -5.97 12.25
N THR A 34 10.83 -6.19 12.89
CA THR A 34 11.60 -7.43 12.77
C THR A 34 10.81 -8.61 13.32
N ALA A 35 10.24 -8.49 14.50
CA ALA A 35 9.40 -9.52 15.09
C ALA A 35 8.09 -9.73 14.32
N ILE A 36 7.47 -8.64 13.83
CA ILE A 36 6.24 -8.69 13.03
C ILE A 36 6.48 -9.45 11.72
N LEU A 37 7.44 -9.02 10.92
CA LEU A 37 7.71 -9.61 9.60
C LEU A 37 8.21 -11.06 9.73
N SER A 38 9.10 -11.36 10.69
CA SER A 38 9.55 -12.75 10.93
C SER A 38 8.42 -13.67 11.34
N THR A 39 7.44 -13.16 12.11
CA THR A 39 6.25 -13.93 12.49
C THR A 39 5.38 -14.25 11.28
N ILE A 40 5.18 -13.30 10.37
CA ILE A 40 4.43 -13.52 9.12
C ILE A 40 5.15 -14.58 8.27
N ARG A 41 6.43 -14.40 8.00
CA ARG A 41 7.20 -15.34 7.18
C ARG A 41 7.22 -16.76 7.74
N ARG A 42 7.22 -16.90 9.06
CA ARG A 42 7.17 -18.21 9.73
C ARG A 42 5.81 -18.87 9.64
N LEU A 43 4.72 -18.13 9.84
CA LEU A 43 3.36 -18.68 9.95
C LEU A 43 2.65 -18.72 8.59
N GLN A 44 2.92 -17.77 7.72
CA GLN A 44 2.32 -17.63 6.39
C GLN A 44 3.41 -17.27 5.37
N PRO A 45 4.30 -18.21 5.01
CA PRO A 45 5.49 -17.92 4.21
C PRO A 45 5.19 -17.42 2.80
N ARG A 46 3.95 -17.62 2.30
CA ARG A 46 3.49 -17.14 0.99
C ARG A 46 2.71 -15.82 1.05
N ALA A 47 2.41 -15.33 2.25
CA ALA A 47 1.71 -14.06 2.39
C ALA A 47 2.60 -12.89 1.94
N MET A 48 2.02 -12.02 1.11
CA MET A 48 2.66 -10.75 0.75
C MET A 48 2.56 -9.77 1.90
N THR A 49 3.57 -8.94 2.09
CA THR A 49 3.54 -7.84 3.04
C THR A 49 3.42 -6.52 2.29
N ALA A 50 2.34 -5.79 2.54
CA ALA A 50 2.02 -4.57 1.85
C ALA A 50 2.28 -3.33 2.72
N ILE A 51 2.78 -2.29 2.09
CA ILE A 51 3.07 -0.95 2.58
C ILE A 51 4.28 -0.91 3.52
N MET A 52 4.27 -1.67 4.61
CA MET A 52 5.39 -1.74 5.57
C MET A 52 6.13 -3.08 5.47
N GLY A 53 6.43 -3.51 4.25
CA GLY A 53 7.10 -4.79 4.00
C GLY A 53 7.89 -4.78 2.70
N ASP A 54 8.43 -5.95 2.36
CA ASP A 54 9.36 -6.09 1.26
C ASP A 54 8.68 -6.45 -0.07
N ASP A 55 7.36 -6.71 -0.08
CA ASP A 55 6.71 -7.30 -1.25
C ASP A 55 5.93 -6.29 -2.09
N VAL A 56 5.19 -5.39 -1.44
CA VAL A 56 4.31 -4.42 -2.12
C VAL A 56 4.47 -3.04 -1.50
N ARG A 57 4.69 -2.04 -2.34
CA ARG A 57 4.81 -0.64 -1.90
C ARG A 57 3.53 0.14 -2.07
N TRP A 58 3.34 1.16 -1.27
CA TRP A 58 2.28 2.14 -1.48
C TRP A 58 2.54 2.98 -2.73
N VAL A 59 1.50 3.22 -3.53
CA VAL A 59 1.60 4.05 -4.74
C VAL A 59 1.91 5.53 -4.44
N GLY A 60 1.59 5.99 -3.22
CA GLY A 60 1.85 7.35 -2.74
C GLY A 60 0.65 8.29 -2.80
N ASN A 61 -0.56 7.79 -3.07
CA ASN A 61 -1.81 8.55 -3.00
C ASN A 61 -3.00 7.61 -2.76
N GLU A 62 -4.10 8.17 -2.23
CA GLU A 62 -5.37 7.47 -1.95
C GLU A 62 -6.46 7.82 -2.98
N ARG A 63 -6.08 8.15 -4.19
CA ARG A 63 -7.02 8.62 -5.23
C ARG A 63 -7.39 7.55 -6.25
N GLY A 64 -6.87 6.35 -6.10
CA GLY A 64 -7.07 5.28 -7.08
C GLY A 64 -6.24 5.45 -8.35
N LEU A 65 -5.06 6.08 -8.27
CA LEU A 65 -4.25 6.44 -9.42
C LEU A 65 -2.83 5.87 -9.32
N GLY A 66 -2.49 4.96 -10.22
CA GLY A 66 -1.12 4.59 -10.54
C GLY A 66 -0.43 5.64 -11.44
N ARG A 67 0.86 5.47 -11.67
CA ARG A 67 1.61 6.26 -12.66
C ARG A 67 1.61 5.54 -14.00
N GLU A 68 1.72 6.28 -15.08
CA GLU A 68 1.90 5.68 -16.42
C GLU A 68 3.19 4.85 -16.50
N THR A 69 4.18 5.17 -15.68
CA THR A 69 5.45 4.45 -15.54
C THR A 69 5.52 3.64 -14.24
N GLU A 70 4.42 3.03 -13.83
CA GLU A 70 4.32 2.23 -12.59
C GLU A 70 4.90 0.83 -12.81
N TRP A 71 6.21 0.74 -12.90
CA TRP A 71 6.91 -0.53 -13.10
C TRP A 71 7.07 -1.27 -11.77
N SER A 72 6.93 -2.61 -11.83
CA SER A 72 7.24 -3.47 -10.68
C SER A 72 8.75 -3.56 -10.42
N ALA A 73 9.57 -3.46 -11.47
CA ALA A 73 11.00 -3.27 -11.32
C ALA A 73 11.30 -1.78 -11.11
N THR A 74 11.83 -1.42 -9.95
CA THR A 74 12.01 -0.03 -9.54
C THR A 74 13.33 0.19 -8.80
N VAL A 75 13.77 1.45 -8.72
CA VAL A 75 14.92 1.88 -7.92
C VAL A 75 14.58 2.04 -6.44
N LEU A 76 13.31 1.99 -6.07
CA LEU A 76 12.88 2.07 -4.67
C LEU A 76 13.29 0.80 -3.92
N THR A 77 13.98 0.98 -2.82
CA THR A 77 14.40 -0.13 -1.96
C THR A 77 13.22 -0.66 -1.15
N PRO A 78 12.94 -1.97 -1.20
CA PRO A 78 11.90 -2.57 -0.37
C PRO A 78 12.21 -2.52 1.13
N GLY A 79 11.18 -2.50 1.96
CA GLY A 79 11.29 -2.60 3.41
C GLY A 79 10.40 -1.65 4.19
N THR A 80 10.71 -1.48 5.47
CA THR A 80 10.00 -0.56 6.34
C THR A 80 10.29 0.91 6.00
N HIS A 81 9.40 1.81 6.36
CA HIS A 81 9.53 3.24 6.07
C HIS A 81 10.89 3.83 6.38
N ALA A 82 11.42 3.60 7.59
CA ALA A 82 12.69 4.19 8.01
C ALA A 82 13.85 3.77 7.12
N ARG A 83 13.92 2.48 6.76
CA ARG A 83 14.96 1.93 5.89
C ARG A 83 14.83 2.43 4.47
N CYS A 84 13.61 2.42 3.93
CA CYS A 84 13.33 2.89 2.58
C CYS A 84 13.59 4.39 2.43
N GLU A 85 13.19 5.19 3.41
CA GLU A 85 13.31 6.65 3.36
C GLU A 85 14.77 7.08 3.28
N GLU A 86 15.66 6.49 4.08
CA GLU A 86 17.07 6.79 4.06
C GLU A 86 17.72 6.50 2.70
N GLN A 87 17.46 5.30 2.17
CA GLN A 87 18.03 4.86 0.89
C GLN A 87 17.45 5.62 -0.31
N ASN A 88 16.14 5.83 -0.32
CA ASN A 88 15.47 6.55 -1.40
C ASN A 88 15.84 8.03 -1.40
N LYS A 89 16.09 8.63 -0.22
CA LYS A 89 16.59 9.99 -0.10
C LYS A 89 17.96 10.16 -0.76
N ALA A 90 18.84 9.19 -0.60
CA ALA A 90 20.15 9.20 -1.26
C ALA A 90 20.05 9.12 -2.79
N LEU A 91 18.99 8.50 -3.31
CA LEU A 91 18.67 8.42 -4.75
C LEU A 91 17.86 9.62 -5.26
N GLY A 92 17.43 10.53 -4.39
CA GLY A 92 16.55 11.65 -4.74
C GLY A 92 15.13 11.24 -5.15
N VAL A 93 14.68 10.04 -4.79
CA VAL A 93 13.35 9.51 -5.12
C VAL A 93 12.47 9.34 -3.89
N LYS A 94 11.17 9.40 -4.09
CA LYS A 94 10.13 9.18 -3.07
C LYS A 94 9.03 8.31 -3.65
N ALA A 95 8.27 7.62 -2.79
CA ALA A 95 7.07 6.90 -3.21
C ALA A 95 6.09 7.80 -3.99
N THR A 96 6.05 9.10 -3.67
CA THR A 96 5.21 10.10 -4.32
C THR A 96 5.85 10.76 -5.56
N SER A 97 7.07 10.39 -5.97
CA SER A 97 7.68 10.92 -7.19
C SER A 97 6.79 10.63 -8.40
N LYS A 98 6.70 11.58 -9.33
CA LYS A 98 5.81 11.46 -10.51
C LYS A 98 6.23 10.34 -11.45
N ASP A 99 7.51 10.06 -11.52
CA ASP A 99 8.10 8.99 -12.31
C ASP A 99 9.03 8.15 -11.42
N LEU A 100 8.92 6.83 -11.50
CA LEU A 100 9.76 5.87 -10.78
C LEU A 100 10.35 4.80 -11.69
N GLY A 101 9.99 4.79 -12.96
CA GLY A 101 10.36 3.74 -13.89
C GLY A 101 10.72 4.25 -15.29
N GLY A 102 10.65 5.56 -15.51
CA GLY A 102 11.09 6.16 -16.75
C GLY A 102 12.57 5.93 -17.01
N ARG A 103 12.96 5.93 -18.28
CA ARG A 103 14.32 5.62 -18.70
C ARG A 103 15.36 6.52 -18.03
N ASP A 104 15.04 7.80 -17.84
CA ASP A 104 15.93 8.79 -17.23
C ASP A 104 16.19 8.47 -15.74
N MET A 105 15.20 7.90 -15.05
CA MET A 105 15.36 7.46 -13.67
C MET A 105 16.26 6.23 -13.56
N LEU A 106 16.27 5.38 -14.58
CA LEU A 106 17.00 4.12 -14.56
C LEU A 106 18.45 4.21 -15.06
N VAL A 107 18.80 5.29 -15.78
CA VAL A 107 20.15 5.44 -16.37
C VAL A 107 21.29 5.32 -15.36
N ASN A 108 21.10 5.83 -14.14
CA ASN A 108 22.08 5.81 -13.08
C ASN A 108 21.76 4.77 -11.97
N ALA A 109 20.77 3.93 -12.18
CA ALA A 109 20.38 2.91 -11.22
C ALA A 109 21.49 1.85 -11.12
N LYS A 110 21.99 1.60 -9.91
CA LYS A 110 22.94 0.52 -9.64
C LYS A 110 22.25 -0.81 -9.42
N GLU A 111 21.03 -0.76 -8.88
CA GLU A 111 20.21 -1.92 -8.54
C GLU A 111 18.76 -1.63 -8.87
N LEU A 112 18.01 -2.66 -9.23
CA LEU A 112 16.58 -2.65 -9.38
C LEU A 112 15.99 -3.71 -8.48
N PHE A 113 14.86 -3.37 -7.86
CA PHE A 113 14.12 -4.25 -6.96
C PHE A 113 12.77 -4.58 -7.59
N TRP A 114 12.32 -5.83 -7.40
CA TRP A 114 10.94 -6.20 -7.68
C TRP A 114 10.06 -5.71 -6.53
N TYR A 115 9.37 -4.60 -6.74
CA TYR A 115 8.58 -3.94 -5.72
C TYR A 115 7.33 -3.29 -6.34
N PRO A 116 6.33 -4.11 -6.72
CA PRO A 116 5.09 -3.64 -7.32
C PRO A 116 4.37 -2.68 -6.39
N SER A 117 3.62 -1.75 -6.98
CA SER A 117 2.81 -0.80 -6.23
C SER A 117 1.42 -1.32 -5.95
N GLU A 118 0.83 -0.87 -4.85
CA GLU A 118 -0.58 -0.99 -4.55
C GLU A 118 -1.23 0.39 -4.49
N VAL A 119 -2.35 0.49 -5.19
CA VAL A 119 -3.24 1.65 -5.19
C VAL A 119 -4.37 1.34 -4.22
N ASP A 120 -4.52 2.14 -3.20
CA ASP A 120 -5.60 2.08 -2.23
C ASP A 120 -6.62 3.20 -2.46
N VAL A 121 -7.89 2.87 -2.40
CA VAL A 121 -8.98 3.84 -2.57
C VAL A 121 -10.28 3.29 -2.01
N SER A 122 -11.09 4.18 -1.43
CA SER A 122 -12.44 3.83 -0.99
C SER A 122 -13.49 4.16 -2.05
N ILE A 123 -14.57 3.38 -2.10
CA ILE A 123 -15.76 3.73 -2.89
C ILE A 123 -16.49 4.96 -2.34
N ARG A 124 -16.23 5.35 -1.08
CA ARG A 124 -16.83 6.49 -0.36
C ARG A 124 -15.81 7.62 -0.18
N PRO A 125 -16.22 8.81 0.28
CA PRO A 125 -15.29 9.90 0.59
C PRO A 125 -14.22 9.54 1.64
N GLY A 126 -14.60 8.77 2.65
CA GLY A 126 -13.72 8.27 3.71
C GLY A 126 -13.57 6.75 3.70
N TRP A 127 -12.81 6.21 4.67
CA TRP A 127 -12.51 4.80 4.80
C TRP A 127 -13.59 4.00 5.55
N PHE A 128 -14.51 4.68 6.24
CA PHE A 128 -15.58 4.07 7.01
C PHE A 128 -16.95 4.46 6.48
N TYR A 129 -17.97 3.72 6.89
CA TYR A 129 -19.36 4.02 6.54
C TYR A 129 -19.88 5.21 7.34
N HIS A 130 -20.45 6.17 6.63
CA HIS A 130 -21.26 7.26 7.19
C HIS A 130 -22.52 7.41 6.36
N GLN A 131 -23.69 7.34 7.02
CA GLN A 131 -25.01 7.41 6.34
C GLN A 131 -25.20 8.69 5.53
N GLN A 132 -24.68 9.81 5.98
CA GLN A 132 -24.75 11.09 5.26
C GLN A 132 -23.96 11.10 3.93
N GLU A 133 -23.14 10.09 3.70
CA GLU A 133 -22.32 9.93 2.50
C GLU A 133 -22.93 8.94 1.48
N ASP A 134 -24.13 8.42 1.72
CA ASP A 134 -24.73 7.42 0.83
C ASP A 134 -24.94 7.92 -0.61
N ASN A 135 -25.15 9.22 -0.78
CA ASN A 135 -25.23 9.86 -2.10
C ASN A 135 -23.88 10.21 -2.73
N GLN A 136 -22.77 9.90 -2.07
CA GLN A 136 -21.42 10.25 -2.49
C GLN A 136 -20.58 9.02 -2.86
N VAL A 137 -21.20 7.85 -2.95
CA VAL A 137 -20.56 6.63 -3.45
C VAL A 137 -20.10 6.85 -4.89
N LYS A 138 -18.86 6.49 -5.19
CA LYS A 138 -18.28 6.65 -6.53
C LYS A 138 -19.12 5.95 -7.59
N SER A 139 -19.39 6.64 -8.70
CA SER A 139 -20.17 6.09 -9.81
C SER A 139 -19.41 4.94 -10.49
N LEU A 140 -20.14 4.07 -11.20
CA LEU A 140 -19.56 3.00 -12.01
C LEU A 140 -18.49 3.54 -12.98
N LYS A 141 -18.75 4.68 -13.64
CA LYS A 141 -17.76 5.33 -14.51
C LYS A 141 -16.47 5.68 -13.77
N HIS A 142 -16.58 6.24 -12.57
CA HIS A 142 -15.43 6.62 -11.75
C HIS A 142 -14.67 5.35 -11.29
N LEU A 143 -15.36 4.31 -10.85
CA LEU A 143 -14.73 3.04 -10.45
C LEU A 143 -14.03 2.35 -11.63
N THR A 144 -14.61 2.43 -12.82
CA THR A 144 -13.98 1.94 -14.05
C THR A 144 -12.71 2.72 -14.39
N ASP A 145 -12.75 4.06 -14.26
CA ASP A 145 -11.56 4.90 -14.44
C ASP A 145 -10.44 4.54 -13.43
N ILE A 146 -10.81 4.29 -12.17
CA ILE A 146 -9.87 3.82 -11.14
C ILE A 146 -9.23 2.49 -11.55
N TYR A 147 -10.03 1.52 -11.99
CA TYR A 147 -9.53 0.23 -12.44
C TYR A 147 -8.48 0.37 -13.56
N PHE A 148 -8.78 1.14 -14.59
CA PHE A 148 -7.85 1.33 -15.71
C PHE A 148 -6.62 2.16 -15.33
N LYS A 149 -6.74 3.06 -14.35
CA LYS A 149 -5.63 3.91 -13.88
C LYS A 149 -4.85 3.31 -12.71
N SER A 150 -5.23 2.15 -12.24
CA SER A 150 -4.51 1.36 -11.23
C SER A 150 -4.01 0.05 -11.84
N VAL A 151 -4.88 -0.92 -12.04
CA VAL A 151 -4.53 -2.22 -12.63
C VAL A 151 -4.03 -2.06 -14.06
N GLY A 152 -4.66 -1.19 -14.85
CA GLY A 152 -4.22 -0.87 -16.22
C GLY A 152 -2.84 -0.20 -16.28
N TYR A 153 -2.39 0.43 -15.19
CA TYR A 153 -1.05 1.00 -15.04
C TYR A 153 -0.10 0.10 -14.22
N ASN A 154 -0.42 -1.20 -14.15
CA ASN A 154 0.43 -2.21 -13.53
C ASN A 154 0.54 -2.11 -11.99
N SER A 155 -0.50 -1.65 -11.31
CA SER A 155 -0.60 -1.64 -9.85
C SER A 155 -1.60 -2.68 -9.35
N VAL A 156 -1.40 -3.17 -8.13
CA VAL A 156 -2.47 -3.84 -7.37
C VAL A 156 -3.53 -2.80 -7.02
N LEU A 157 -4.80 -3.19 -6.99
CA LEU A 157 -5.90 -2.32 -6.53
C LEU A 157 -6.50 -2.87 -5.24
N LEU A 158 -6.31 -2.15 -4.15
CA LEU A 158 -7.02 -2.33 -2.89
C LEU A 158 -8.24 -1.40 -2.87
N LEU A 159 -9.42 -1.95 -3.16
CA LEU A 159 -10.67 -1.21 -3.14
C LEU A 159 -11.38 -1.38 -1.81
N ASN A 160 -11.42 -0.33 -1.01
CA ASN A 160 -12.16 -0.32 0.24
C ASN A 160 -13.66 -0.16 0.00
N ILE A 161 -14.44 -1.11 0.51
CA ILE A 161 -15.91 -1.19 0.34
C ILE A 161 -16.54 -1.28 1.73
N PRO A 162 -16.70 -0.14 2.44
CA PRO A 162 -17.22 -0.16 3.81
C PRO A 162 -18.69 -0.58 3.82
N PRO A 163 -19.05 -1.62 4.59
CA PRO A 163 -20.43 -2.08 4.71
C PRO A 163 -21.28 -1.08 5.51
N ASP A 164 -22.58 -1.04 5.24
CA ASP A 164 -23.55 -0.27 6.02
C ASP A 164 -23.76 -0.89 7.43
N GLN A 165 -24.56 -0.22 8.28
CA GLN A 165 -24.86 -0.71 9.63
C GLN A 165 -25.55 -2.08 9.67
N ARG A 166 -26.07 -2.56 8.54
CA ARG A 166 -26.70 -3.89 8.38
C ARG A 166 -25.74 -4.90 7.75
N GLY A 167 -24.46 -4.53 7.55
CA GLY A 167 -23.45 -5.38 6.93
C GLY A 167 -23.62 -5.55 5.41
N ARG A 168 -24.29 -4.60 4.72
CA ARG A 168 -24.48 -4.64 3.27
C ARG A 168 -23.60 -3.62 2.57
N ILE A 169 -23.26 -3.95 1.35
CA ILE A 169 -22.52 -3.07 0.43
C ILE A 169 -23.52 -2.37 -0.49
#